data_576c142d11d4c2d3b1677994d8de73bd
#
_entry.id   576c142d11d4c2d3b1677994d8de73bd
#
_cell.length_a   1.000
_cell.length_b   1.000
_cell.length_c   1.000
_cell.angle_alpha   90.00
_cell.angle_beta   90.00
_cell.angle_gamma   90.00
#
_symmetry.space_group_name_H-M   'P 1'
#
loop_
_entity.id
_entity.type
_entity.pdbx_description
1 polymer ?
#
loop_
_entity_poly.entity_id
_entity_poly.type
_entity_poly.pdbx_seq_one_letter_code
_entity_poly.pdbx_strand_id
1 'polypeptide(L)'
;MNTYTAHLAIFDTAADWEYGYLLVELRTGRFTGTPWNIVTVAESPEPVTTMGGLRITPDMVLADLDPADSGLLILPGGEMWDDAGGSAFAALAERFLDAGVPVAAICGATAGLARAGLLDARKHTSADPMYLQHGTGYPGGDHYVDERAVVDGDLITAGPQSPVHFARATLSRLGLASERALDAYEGVFHRADPAAYPVLMEAVPTAGEPLA
;
A
#
# COMPACT_ATOMS: atom_id res chain seq x y z
N MET A 1 -14.25 16.47 4.29
CA MET A 1 -13.68 15.22 3.72
C MET A 1 -12.66 14.70 4.71
N ASN A 2 -12.77 13.48 5.15
CA ASN A 2 -11.83 12.91 6.12
C ASN A 2 -10.62 12.34 5.36
N THR A 3 -9.67 13.20 5.00
CA THR A 3 -8.47 12.85 4.23
C THR A 3 -7.49 11.94 5.00
N TYR A 4 -7.76 11.65 6.26
CA TYR A 4 -6.92 10.85 7.15
C TYR A 4 -7.51 9.46 7.41
N THR A 5 -8.13 8.86 6.40
CA THR A 5 -8.59 7.47 6.46
C THR A 5 -7.90 6.66 5.38
N ALA A 6 -7.24 5.57 5.76
CA ALA A 6 -6.71 4.57 4.85
C ALA A 6 -7.59 3.33 4.89
N HIS A 7 -7.99 2.85 3.72
CA HIS A 7 -8.74 1.63 3.57
C HIS A 7 -7.82 0.48 3.18
N LEU A 8 -7.78 -0.55 4.01
CA LEU A 8 -6.99 -1.77 3.78
C LEU A 8 -7.90 -2.88 3.25
N ALA A 9 -7.66 -3.33 2.03
CA ALA A 9 -8.30 -4.54 1.52
C ALA A 9 -7.86 -5.75 2.35
N ILE A 10 -8.83 -6.54 2.81
CA ILE A 10 -8.59 -7.80 3.50
C ILE A 10 -9.40 -8.92 2.87
N PHE A 11 -8.80 -10.09 2.80
CA PHE A 11 -9.37 -11.31 2.22
C PHE A 11 -8.64 -12.53 2.78
N ASP A 12 -9.17 -13.72 2.57
CA ASP A 12 -8.47 -14.94 2.95
C ASP A 12 -7.10 -15.00 2.27
N THR A 13 -6.07 -15.35 3.02
CA THR A 13 -4.67 -15.40 2.60
C THR A 13 -3.98 -14.06 2.34
N ALA A 14 -4.57 -12.92 2.73
CA ALA A 14 -3.85 -11.63 2.68
C ALA A 14 -2.53 -11.71 3.45
N ALA A 15 -1.44 -11.24 2.86
CA ALA A 15 -0.08 -11.38 3.40
C ALA A 15 0.22 -10.32 4.47
N ASP A 16 0.24 -10.73 5.73
CA ASP A 16 0.32 -9.85 6.91
C ASP A 16 1.56 -8.96 6.95
N TRP A 17 2.70 -9.46 6.48
CA TRP A 17 3.98 -8.72 6.52
C TRP A 17 4.05 -7.56 5.53
N GLU A 18 3.17 -7.52 4.52
CA GLU A 18 3.28 -6.56 3.43
C GLU A 18 2.81 -5.16 3.80
N TYR A 19 1.78 -5.06 4.63
CA TYR A 19 1.18 -3.79 5.03
C TYR A 19 1.54 -3.33 6.44
N GLY A 20 2.14 -4.20 7.26
CA GLY A 20 2.38 -3.93 8.69
C GLY A 20 3.16 -2.66 8.95
N TYR A 21 4.25 -2.43 8.20
CA TYR A 21 5.06 -1.22 8.33
C TYR A 21 4.25 0.05 8.03
N LEU A 22 3.51 0.06 6.91
CA LEU A 22 2.70 1.21 6.51
C LEU A 22 1.59 1.50 7.51
N LEU A 23 0.87 0.48 7.96
CA LEU A 23 -0.24 0.66 8.91
C LEU A 23 0.21 1.26 10.23
N VAL A 24 1.37 0.83 10.76
CA VAL A 24 1.91 1.37 12.02
C VAL A 24 2.20 2.85 11.88
N GLU A 25 2.83 3.28 10.79
CA GLU A 25 3.17 4.69 10.58
C GLU A 25 1.92 5.56 10.40
N LEU A 26 0.95 5.10 9.62
CA LEU A 26 -0.32 5.80 9.44
C LEU A 26 -1.09 5.87 10.77
N ARG A 27 -1.28 4.75 11.45
CA ARG A 27 -2.10 4.67 12.67
C ARG A 27 -1.53 5.46 13.84
N THR A 28 -0.21 5.47 13.98
CA THR A 28 0.45 6.22 15.05
C THR A 28 0.61 7.71 14.71
N GLY A 29 0.63 8.06 13.44
CA GLY A 29 0.93 9.41 12.97
C GLY A 29 2.31 9.89 13.40
N ARG A 30 3.26 8.96 13.56
CA ARG A 30 4.56 9.21 14.19
C ARG A 30 5.33 10.36 13.54
N PHE A 31 5.25 10.50 12.21
CA PHE A 31 5.95 11.55 11.48
C PHE A 31 5.17 12.86 11.36
N THR A 32 3.86 12.81 11.50
CA THR A 32 2.97 13.95 11.22
C THR A 32 2.34 14.53 12.49
N GLY A 33 2.40 13.81 13.61
CA GLY A 33 1.59 14.10 14.79
C GLY A 33 0.08 13.88 14.60
N THR A 34 -0.34 13.45 13.39
CA THR A 34 -1.75 13.24 13.04
C THR A 34 -2.00 11.76 12.69
N PRO A 35 -2.59 10.99 13.60
CA PRO A 35 -2.96 9.60 13.34
C PRO A 35 -4.02 9.49 12.25
N TRP A 36 -3.86 8.49 11.37
CA TRP A 36 -4.88 8.11 10.42
C TRP A 36 -5.83 7.08 11.00
N ASN A 37 -7.07 7.12 10.56
CA ASN A 37 -8.00 6.03 10.77
C ASN A 37 -7.70 4.89 9.78
N ILE A 38 -7.65 3.66 10.27
CA ILE A 38 -7.49 2.46 9.43
C ILE A 38 -8.82 1.74 9.41
N VAL A 39 -9.37 1.54 8.23
CA VAL A 39 -10.64 0.84 7.98
C VAL A 39 -10.35 -0.39 7.12
N THR A 40 -10.73 -1.55 7.59
CA THR A 40 -10.60 -2.81 6.85
C THR A 40 -11.80 -3.04 5.95
N VAL A 41 -11.54 -3.41 4.68
CA VAL A 41 -12.57 -3.57 3.64
C VAL A 41 -12.48 -4.95 3.02
N ALA A 42 -13.59 -5.69 2.95
CA ALA A 42 -13.68 -6.98 2.30
C ALA A 42 -14.87 -7.05 1.30
N GLU A 43 -14.95 -8.09 0.50
CA GLU A 43 -16.07 -8.32 -0.41
C GLU A 43 -17.36 -8.68 0.33
N SER A 44 -17.25 -9.26 1.53
CA SER A 44 -18.37 -9.66 2.36
C SER A 44 -18.13 -9.25 3.82
N PRO A 45 -19.17 -9.19 4.67
CA PRO A 45 -19.01 -8.87 6.09
C PRO A 45 -18.45 -10.04 6.94
N GLU A 46 -18.25 -11.20 6.33
CA GLU A 46 -17.76 -12.38 7.03
C GLU A 46 -16.27 -12.23 7.39
N PRO A 47 -15.84 -12.77 8.54
CA PRO A 47 -14.44 -12.76 8.92
C PRO A 47 -13.56 -13.49 7.91
N VAL A 48 -12.41 -12.89 7.57
CA VAL A 48 -11.37 -13.48 6.74
C VAL A 48 -10.21 -14.00 7.61
N THR A 49 -9.43 -14.94 7.08
CA THR A 49 -8.22 -15.45 7.73
C THR A 49 -7.01 -15.12 6.89
N THR A 50 -6.10 -14.31 7.44
CA THR A 50 -4.88 -13.91 6.74
C THR A 50 -3.91 -15.07 6.55
N MET A 51 -2.86 -14.87 5.76
CA MET A 51 -1.81 -15.87 5.53
C MET A 51 -1.09 -16.24 6.84
N GLY A 52 -0.93 -15.30 7.76
CA GLY A 52 -0.37 -15.55 9.09
C GLY A 52 -1.35 -16.17 10.09
N GLY A 53 -2.59 -16.43 9.68
CA GLY A 53 -3.62 -17.06 10.50
C GLY A 53 -4.39 -16.09 11.41
N LEU A 54 -4.27 -14.79 11.21
CA LEU A 54 -5.07 -13.82 11.93
C LEU A 54 -6.51 -13.81 11.38
N ARG A 55 -7.49 -13.88 12.28
CA ARG A 55 -8.90 -13.77 11.92
C ARG A 55 -9.37 -12.33 12.10
N ILE A 56 -9.80 -11.70 11.01
CA ILE A 56 -10.20 -10.29 10.98
C ILE A 56 -11.64 -10.20 10.51
N THR A 57 -12.49 -9.53 11.28
CA THR A 57 -13.82 -9.11 10.84
C THR A 57 -13.67 -7.77 10.14
N PRO A 58 -14.08 -7.61 8.88
CA PRO A 58 -13.97 -6.34 8.17
C PRO A 58 -14.84 -5.26 8.83
N ASP A 59 -14.36 -4.02 8.78
CA ASP A 59 -15.12 -2.87 9.27
C ASP A 59 -16.24 -2.48 8.30
N MET A 60 -16.05 -2.75 6.99
CA MET A 60 -17.05 -2.47 5.97
C MET A 60 -16.92 -3.39 4.75
N VAL A 61 -17.95 -3.43 3.93
CA VAL A 61 -17.93 -4.14 2.65
C VAL A 61 -17.50 -3.20 1.52
N LEU A 62 -16.80 -3.76 0.54
CA LEU A 62 -16.26 -3.04 -0.61
C LEU A 62 -17.32 -2.24 -1.39
N ALA A 63 -18.55 -2.76 -1.47
CA ALA A 63 -19.64 -2.10 -2.17
C ALA A 63 -20.06 -0.76 -1.56
N ASP A 64 -19.82 -0.57 -0.26
CA ASP A 64 -20.21 0.64 0.48
C ASP A 64 -19.08 1.70 0.50
N LEU A 65 -17.89 1.38 -0.04
CA LEU A 65 -16.75 2.30 -0.04
C LEU A 65 -16.84 3.32 -1.19
N ASP A 66 -16.91 4.60 -0.81
CA ASP A 66 -16.75 5.72 -1.73
C ASP A 66 -15.31 6.26 -1.66
N PRO A 67 -14.60 6.41 -2.80
CA PRO A 67 -13.27 7.04 -2.82
C PRO A 67 -13.23 8.42 -2.15
N ALA A 68 -14.32 9.17 -2.15
CA ALA A 68 -14.40 10.49 -1.52
C ALA A 68 -14.23 10.45 0.02
N ASP A 69 -14.42 9.29 0.65
CA ASP A 69 -14.26 9.10 2.09
C ASP A 69 -12.85 8.59 2.46
N SER A 70 -11.96 8.48 1.47
CA SER A 70 -10.64 7.87 1.63
C SER A 70 -9.50 8.82 1.26
N GLY A 71 -8.38 8.67 1.95
CA GLY A 71 -7.09 9.28 1.58
C GLY A 71 -6.11 8.28 0.97
N LEU A 72 -6.38 6.96 1.08
CA LEU A 72 -5.53 5.90 0.57
C LEU A 72 -6.28 4.56 0.50
N LEU A 73 -6.12 3.84 -0.61
CA LEU A 73 -6.45 2.42 -0.72
C LEU A 73 -5.18 1.57 -0.66
N ILE A 74 -5.15 0.55 0.21
CA ILE A 74 -4.03 -0.38 0.35
C ILE A 74 -4.47 -1.77 -0.11
N LEU A 75 -3.76 -2.34 -1.09
CA LEU A 75 -4.01 -3.65 -1.65
C LEU A 75 -2.81 -4.58 -1.38
N PRO A 76 -2.89 -5.46 -0.38
CA PRO A 76 -1.85 -6.46 -0.13
C PRO A 76 -1.90 -7.60 -1.14
N GLY A 77 -0.82 -8.36 -1.21
CA GLY A 77 -0.78 -9.64 -1.89
C GLY A 77 -1.51 -10.75 -1.13
N GLY A 78 -1.62 -11.89 -1.77
CA GLY A 78 -2.23 -13.10 -1.26
C GLY A 78 -2.62 -14.05 -2.39
N GLU A 79 -2.96 -15.28 -2.06
CA GLU A 79 -3.27 -16.33 -3.04
C GLU A 79 -4.50 -16.00 -3.92
N MET A 80 -5.41 -15.17 -3.41
CA MET A 80 -6.57 -14.70 -4.18
C MET A 80 -6.18 -14.14 -5.56
N TRP A 81 -5.05 -13.46 -5.64
CA TRP A 81 -4.60 -12.84 -6.89
C TRP A 81 -4.06 -13.84 -7.92
N ASP A 82 -3.58 -15.01 -7.46
CA ASP A 82 -2.97 -16.02 -8.35
C ASP A 82 -4.01 -16.70 -9.25
N ASP A 83 -5.21 -16.93 -8.75
CA ASP A 83 -6.32 -17.60 -9.47
C ASP A 83 -7.22 -16.62 -10.27
N ALA A 84 -6.69 -15.48 -10.69
CA ALA A 84 -7.44 -14.41 -11.35
C ALA A 84 -8.60 -13.85 -10.49
N GLY A 85 -8.56 -14.04 -9.19
CA GLY A 85 -9.45 -13.40 -8.24
C GLY A 85 -9.15 -11.91 -8.06
N GLY A 86 -9.84 -11.26 -7.13
CA GLY A 86 -9.59 -9.86 -6.78
C GLY A 86 -10.07 -8.82 -7.80
N SER A 87 -10.86 -9.21 -8.79
CA SER A 87 -11.39 -8.29 -9.80
C SER A 87 -12.22 -7.15 -9.19
N ALA A 88 -12.93 -7.42 -8.09
CA ALA A 88 -13.70 -6.42 -7.37
C ALA A 88 -12.78 -5.36 -6.73
N PHE A 89 -11.64 -5.79 -6.15
CA PHE A 89 -10.63 -4.86 -5.61
C PHE A 89 -9.90 -4.09 -6.71
N ALA A 90 -9.63 -4.73 -7.86
CA ALA A 90 -9.04 -4.04 -9.01
C ALA A 90 -9.99 -2.97 -9.57
N ALA A 91 -11.28 -3.25 -9.69
CA ALA A 91 -12.29 -2.26 -10.08
C ALA A 91 -12.42 -1.12 -9.05
N LEU A 92 -12.28 -1.42 -7.75
CA LEU A 92 -12.22 -0.40 -6.73
C LEU A 92 -10.97 0.49 -6.90
N ALA A 93 -9.79 -0.11 -7.18
CA ALA A 93 -8.57 0.64 -7.44
C ALA A 93 -8.70 1.59 -8.63
N GLU A 94 -9.36 1.17 -9.71
CA GLU A 94 -9.67 2.05 -10.85
C GLU A 94 -10.49 3.27 -10.41
N ARG A 95 -11.57 3.06 -9.65
CA ARG A 95 -12.40 4.15 -9.12
C ARG A 95 -11.60 5.13 -8.25
N PHE A 96 -10.67 4.63 -7.44
CA PHE A 96 -9.80 5.45 -6.60
C PHE A 96 -8.85 6.29 -7.44
N LEU A 97 -8.17 5.68 -8.41
CA LEU A 97 -7.26 6.38 -9.32
C LEU A 97 -7.99 7.44 -10.15
N ASP A 98 -9.20 7.14 -10.64
CA ASP A 98 -10.04 8.08 -11.38
C ASP A 98 -10.49 9.26 -10.51
N ALA A 99 -10.68 9.02 -9.21
CA ALA A 99 -11.00 10.06 -8.23
C ALA A 99 -9.77 10.85 -7.74
N GLY A 100 -8.55 10.52 -8.19
CA GLY A 100 -7.31 11.13 -7.72
C GLY A 100 -6.96 10.74 -6.28
N VAL A 101 -7.43 9.59 -5.82
CA VAL A 101 -7.10 9.04 -4.49
C VAL A 101 -6.00 7.99 -4.65
N PRO A 102 -4.90 8.09 -3.89
CA PRO A 102 -3.78 7.17 -3.98
C PRO A 102 -4.16 5.71 -3.76
N VAL A 103 -3.57 4.82 -4.57
CA VAL A 103 -3.65 3.36 -4.46
C VAL A 103 -2.26 2.80 -4.27
N ALA A 104 -2.06 2.07 -3.19
CA ALA A 104 -0.81 1.38 -2.88
C ALA A 104 -1.03 -0.14 -3.00
N ALA A 105 -0.38 -0.78 -3.97
CA ALA A 105 -0.50 -2.20 -4.27
C ALA A 105 0.84 -2.91 -4.16
N ILE A 106 0.87 -4.06 -3.49
CA ILE A 106 2.10 -4.82 -3.29
C ILE A 106 1.90 -6.29 -3.69
N CYS A 107 2.96 -6.92 -4.21
CA CYS A 107 2.99 -8.36 -4.49
C CYS A 107 1.89 -8.79 -5.48
N GLY A 108 1.07 -9.78 -5.11
CA GLY A 108 -0.02 -10.32 -5.93
C GLY A 108 -1.03 -9.28 -6.42
N ALA A 109 -1.28 -8.21 -5.64
CA ALA A 109 -2.18 -7.15 -6.03
C ALA A 109 -1.76 -6.48 -7.36
N THR A 110 -0.45 -6.38 -7.63
CA THR A 110 0.05 -5.82 -8.89
C THR A 110 -0.39 -6.63 -10.11
N ALA A 111 -0.48 -7.97 -10.00
CA ALA A 111 -1.01 -8.81 -11.07
C ALA A 111 -2.52 -8.60 -11.28
N GLY A 112 -3.26 -8.35 -10.19
CA GLY A 112 -4.66 -7.94 -10.28
C GLY A 112 -4.84 -6.63 -11.05
N LEU A 113 -4.01 -5.62 -10.75
CA LEU A 113 -4.01 -4.34 -11.45
C LEU A 113 -3.58 -4.49 -12.92
N ALA A 114 -2.59 -5.36 -13.21
CA ALA A 114 -2.16 -5.66 -14.58
C ALA A 114 -3.30 -6.27 -15.40
N ARG A 115 -4.03 -7.25 -14.85
CA ARG A 115 -5.20 -7.83 -15.52
C ARG A 115 -6.33 -6.82 -15.79
N ALA A 116 -6.45 -5.82 -14.93
CA ALA A 116 -7.43 -4.73 -15.10
C ALA A 116 -6.95 -3.63 -16.06
N GLY A 117 -5.74 -3.73 -16.64
CA GLY A 117 -5.19 -2.72 -17.55
C GLY A 117 -4.64 -1.47 -16.85
N LEU A 118 -4.62 -1.45 -15.52
CA LEU A 118 -4.22 -0.28 -14.75
C LEU A 118 -2.70 0.00 -14.77
N LEU A 119 -1.92 -0.98 -15.24
CA LEU A 119 -0.46 -0.86 -15.38
C LEU A 119 0.01 -0.63 -16.82
N ASP A 120 -0.88 -0.64 -17.79
CA ASP A 120 -0.53 -0.66 -19.23
C ASP A 120 0.27 0.57 -19.68
N ALA A 121 0.01 1.73 -19.08
CA ALA A 121 0.64 3.01 -19.42
C ALA A 121 1.28 3.71 -18.20
N ARG A 122 1.44 3.01 -17.08
CA ARG A 122 1.99 3.57 -15.82
C ARG A 122 3.31 2.90 -15.47
N LYS A 123 4.27 3.67 -14.97
CA LYS A 123 5.45 3.08 -14.35
C LYS A 123 5.05 2.27 -13.13
N HIS A 124 5.58 1.07 -13.02
CA HIS A 124 5.24 0.14 -11.94
C HIS A 124 6.36 -0.87 -11.70
N THR A 125 6.28 -1.56 -10.59
CA THR A 125 7.09 -2.74 -10.26
C THR A 125 6.23 -3.84 -9.66
N SER A 126 6.81 -5.00 -9.45
CA SER A 126 6.17 -6.18 -8.87
C SER A 126 7.22 -7.12 -8.26
N ALA A 127 6.85 -8.36 -8.00
CA ALA A 127 7.76 -9.44 -7.63
C ALA A 127 8.84 -9.66 -8.69
N ASP A 128 8.42 -9.70 -9.95
CA ASP A 128 9.23 -10.00 -11.13
C ASP A 128 8.43 -9.62 -12.39
N PRO A 129 9.06 -9.13 -13.49
CA PRO A 129 8.32 -8.84 -14.73
C PRO A 129 7.65 -10.06 -15.34
N MET A 130 8.24 -11.25 -15.21
CA MET A 130 7.64 -12.51 -15.69
C MET A 130 6.37 -12.87 -14.91
N TYR A 131 6.31 -12.54 -13.62
CA TYR A 131 5.11 -12.74 -12.80
C TYR A 131 3.92 -11.95 -13.35
N LEU A 132 4.13 -10.69 -13.77
CA LEU A 132 3.07 -9.89 -14.38
C LEU A 132 2.66 -10.40 -15.76
N GLN A 133 3.59 -10.95 -16.55
CA GLN A 133 3.29 -11.51 -17.86
C GLN A 133 2.54 -12.84 -17.76
N HIS A 134 2.77 -13.61 -16.70
CA HIS A 134 2.16 -14.93 -16.53
C HIS A 134 0.66 -14.83 -16.24
N GLY A 135 -0.16 -15.24 -17.20
CA GLY A 135 -1.61 -15.33 -17.04
C GLY A 135 -2.37 -13.99 -17.06
N THR A 136 -1.70 -12.86 -17.26
CA THR A 136 -2.38 -11.55 -17.33
C THR A 136 -2.48 -11.03 -18.76
N GLY A 137 -1.50 -11.33 -19.61
CA GLY A 137 -1.43 -10.82 -20.98
C GLY A 137 -1.28 -9.28 -21.06
N TYR A 138 -0.84 -8.63 -19.96
CA TYR A 138 -0.77 -7.19 -19.90
C TYR A 138 0.31 -6.63 -20.85
N PRO A 139 0.06 -5.50 -21.54
CA PRO A 139 1.01 -4.90 -22.49
C PRO A 139 2.00 -3.93 -21.83
N GLY A 140 1.93 -3.71 -20.52
CA GLY A 140 2.67 -2.68 -19.78
C GLY A 140 4.16 -2.93 -19.56
N GLY A 141 4.76 -3.96 -20.19
CA GLY A 141 6.15 -4.37 -19.96
C GLY A 141 7.18 -3.26 -20.16
N ASP A 142 6.94 -2.34 -21.12
CA ASP A 142 7.83 -1.19 -21.38
C ASP A 142 7.81 -0.14 -20.25
N HIS A 143 6.84 -0.21 -19.36
CA HIS A 143 6.69 0.67 -18.19
C HIS A 143 7.16 0.00 -16.88
N TYR A 144 7.57 -1.28 -16.95
CA TYR A 144 8.12 -1.95 -15.78
C TYR A 144 9.45 -1.32 -15.36
N VAL A 145 9.60 -1.05 -14.08
CA VAL A 145 10.83 -0.50 -13.48
C VAL A 145 11.33 -1.49 -12.44
N ASP A 146 12.57 -1.96 -12.60
CA ASP A 146 13.20 -2.90 -11.66
C ASP A 146 13.71 -2.15 -10.42
N GLU A 147 12.74 -1.72 -9.60
CA GLU A 147 12.97 -1.01 -8.34
C GLU A 147 12.14 -1.67 -7.24
N ARG A 148 12.53 -1.46 -6.00
CA ARG A 148 11.82 -2.05 -4.85
C ARG A 148 10.40 -1.54 -4.67
N ALA A 149 10.17 -0.26 -4.97
CA ALA A 149 8.86 0.37 -5.03
C ALA A 149 8.88 1.48 -6.07
N VAL A 150 7.78 1.66 -6.79
CA VAL A 150 7.61 2.66 -7.85
C VAL A 150 6.37 3.47 -7.58
N VAL A 151 6.47 4.78 -7.78
CA VAL A 151 5.36 5.73 -7.70
C VAL A 151 5.16 6.35 -9.08
N ASP A 152 3.94 6.28 -9.59
CA ASP A 152 3.52 6.99 -10.80
C ASP A 152 2.16 7.67 -10.58
N GLY A 153 2.18 8.98 -10.38
CA GLY A 153 1.00 9.73 -9.98
C GLY A 153 0.43 9.25 -8.66
N ASP A 154 -0.79 8.75 -8.67
CA ASP A 154 -1.51 8.21 -7.52
C ASP A 154 -1.34 6.69 -7.34
N LEU A 155 -0.58 6.04 -8.20
CA LEU A 155 -0.31 4.62 -8.09
C LEU A 155 1.05 4.37 -7.44
N ILE A 156 1.08 3.57 -6.38
CA ILE A 156 2.28 3.04 -5.73
C ILE A 156 2.29 1.53 -5.90
N THR A 157 3.40 0.97 -6.39
CA THR A 157 3.56 -0.48 -6.52
C THR A 157 4.86 -0.96 -5.88
N ALA A 158 4.89 -2.20 -5.38
CA ALA A 158 6.07 -2.81 -4.79
C ALA A 158 6.08 -4.35 -4.95
N GLY A 159 7.26 -4.95 -4.88
CA GLY A 159 7.41 -6.39 -4.80
C GLY A 159 7.23 -6.94 -3.36
N PRO A 160 6.93 -8.24 -3.18
CA PRO A 160 6.66 -8.86 -1.87
C PRO A 160 7.85 -8.76 -0.88
N GLN A 161 9.05 -8.65 -1.41
CA GLN A 161 10.28 -8.52 -0.63
C GLN A 161 10.55 -7.09 -0.13
N SER A 162 9.64 -6.15 -0.40
CA SER A 162 9.90 -4.72 -0.23
C SER A 162 8.88 -3.97 0.66
N PRO A 163 8.37 -4.55 1.78
CA PRO A 163 7.33 -3.91 2.59
C PRO A 163 7.79 -2.57 3.21
N VAL A 164 9.08 -2.43 3.54
CA VAL A 164 9.65 -1.17 4.05
C VAL A 164 9.67 -0.09 2.96
N HIS A 165 10.07 -0.45 1.73
CA HIS A 165 10.10 0.48 0.60
C HIS A 165 8.69 0.85 0.15
N PHE A 166 7.74 -0.09 0.23
CA PHE A 166 6.32 0.15 0.02
C PHE A 166 5.77 1.21 0.99
N ALA A 167 6.06 1.05 2.29
CA ALA A 167 5.70 2.04 3.30
C ALA A 167 6.37 3.40 3.03
N ARG A 168 7.70 3.41 2.75
CA ARG A 168 8.46 4.63 2.43
C ARG A 168 7.86 5.37 1.23
N ALA A 169 7.62 4.67 0.13
CA ALA A 169 7.07 5.25 -1.10
C ALA A 169 5.66 5.82 -0.88
N THR A 170 4.82 5.12 -0.14
CA THR A 170 3.46 5.57 0.19
C THR A 170 3.48 6.80 1.08
N LEU A 171 4.30 6.82 2.14
CA LEU A 171 4.45 7.98 3.03
C LEU A 171 5.00 9.21 2.28
N SER A 172 5.96 9.01 1.36
CA SER A 172 6.48 10.06 0.49
C SER A 172 5.37 10.61 -0.43
N ARG A 173 4.61 9.73 -1.12
CA ARG A 173 3.52 10.15 -2.00
C ARG A 173 2.43 10.92 -1.27
N LEU A 174 2.15 10.56 -0.04
CA LEU A 174 1.16 11.24 0.81
C LEU A 174 1.71 12.54 1.45
N GLY A 175 3.00 12.83 1.31
CA GLY A 175 3.63 14.01 1.90
C GLY A 175 3.69 13.95 3.44
N LEU A 176 3.72 12.75 4.03
CA LEU A 176 3.63 12.55 5.47
C LEU A 176 4.97 12.56 6.21
N ALA A 177 6.08 12.56 5.49
CA ALA A 177 7.41 12.59 6.08
C ALA A 177 8.40 13.27 5.15
N SER A 178 9.43 13.91 5.71
CA SER A 178 10.53 14.48 4.92
C SER A 178 11.41 13.36 4.35
N GLU A 179 12.10 13.63 3.24
CA GLU A 179 13.04 12.65 2.65
C GLU A 179 14.13 12.21 3.65
N ARG A 180 14.61 13.13 4.50
CA ARG A 180 15.55 12.79 5.57
C ARG A 180 14.98 11.77 6.56
N ALA A 181 13.70 11.92 6.92
CA ALA A 181 13.01 10.97 7.79
C ALA A 181 12.80 9.62 7.11
N LEU A 182 12.42 9.63 5.82
CA LEU A 182 12.21 8.43 5.02
C LEU A 182 13.51 7.66 4.77
N ASP A 183 14.62 8.34 4.53
CA ASP A 183 15.94 7.71 4.41
C ASP A 183 16.39 7.08 5.72
N ALA A 184 16.14 7.76 6.84
CA ALA A 184 16.43 7.21 8.17
C ALA A 184 15.51 6.01 8.50
N TYR A 185 14.23 6.07 8.12
CA TYR A 185 13.28 4.98 8.25
C TYR A 185 13.77 3.72 7.53
N GLU A 186 14.15 3.86 6.26
CA GLU A 186 14.74 2.77 5.49
C GLU A 186 16.06 2.29 6.09
N GLY A 187 16.89 3.21 6.60
CA GLY A 187 18.12 2.89 7.33
C GLY A 187 17.86 1.95 8.49
N VAL A 188 16.89 2.26 9.33
CA VAL A 188 16.53 1.44 10.50
C VAL A 188 15.92 0.11 10.10
N PHE A 189 14.86 0.13 9.28
CA PHE A 189 14.02 -1.05 9.08
C PHE A 189 14.46 -1.97 7.93
N HIS A 190 15.26 -1.46 6.99
CA HIS A 190 15.77 -2.26 5.87
C HIS A 190 17.27 -2.51 5.96
N ARG A 191 18.08 -1.46 6.18
CA ARG A 191 19.54 -1.59 6.19
C ARG A 191 20.13 -2.01 7.53
N ALA A 192 19.30 -2.05 8.59
CA ALA A 192 19.74 -2.30 9.97
C ALA A 192 20.91 -1.38 10.41
N ASP A 193 20.89 -0.12 9.97
CA ASP A 193 21.91 0.88 10.27
C ASP A 193 21.63 1.54 11.63
N PRO A 194 22.46 1.29 12.64
CA PRO A 194 22.26 1.89 13.96
C PRO A 194 22.40 3.43 13.95
N ALA A 195 23.13 3.99 13.00
CA ALA A 195 23.27 5.44 12.89
C ALA A 195 22.00 6.14 12.36
N ALA A 196 21.12 5.40 11.70
CA ALA A 196 19.85 5.93 11.21
C ALA A 196 18.82 6.15 12.33
N TYR A 197 18.91 5.40 13.44
CA TYR A 197 17.92 5.47 14.50
C TYR A 197 17.82 6.86 15.17
N PRO A 198 18.91 7.50 15.59
CA PRO A 198 18.83 8.86 16.12
C PRO A 198 18.22 9.86 15.14
N VAL A 199 18.59 9.76 13.85
CA VAL A 199 18.06 10.63 12.80
C VAL A 199 16.55 10.45 12.64
N LEU A 200 16.08 9.20 12.68
CA LEU A 200 14.65 8.90 12.63
C LEU A 200 13.91 9.47 13.84
N MET A 201 14.50 9.34 15.04
CA MET A 201 13.90 9.88 16.27
C MET A 201 13.83 11.41 16.29
N GLU A 202 14.79 12.12 15.69
CA GLU A 202 14.74 13.57 15.52
C GLU A 202 13.60 14.04 14.59
N ALA A 203 13.18 13.17 13.66
CA ALA A 203 12.08 13.46 12.72
C ALA A 203 10.69 13.22 13.32
N VAL A 204 10.61 12.61 14.51
CA VAL A 204 9.35 12.41 15.23
C VAL A 204 9.01 13.72 15.95
N PRO A 205 7.86 14.36 15.64
CA PRO A 205 7.45 15.58 16.34
C PRO A 205 7.39 15.35 17.85
N THR A 206 7.95 16.28 18.62
CA THR A 206 7.68 16.29 20.06
C THR A 206 6.22 16.66 20.29
N ALA A 207 5.57 15.98 21.23
CA ALA A 207 4.15 16.19 21.51
C ALA A 207 3.83 17.68 21.69
N GLY A 208 3.11 18.27 20.72
CA GLY A 208 2.68 19.67 20.75
C GLY A 208 3.40 20.64 19.80
N GLU A 209 4.38 20.18 19.00
CA GLU A 209 4.97 21.02 17.95
C GLU A 209 4.25 20.80 16.60
N PRO A 210 3.81 21.88 15.91
CA PRO A 210 3.32 21.77 14.56
C PRO A 210 4.47 21.39 13.62
N LEU A 211 4.17 20.62 12.58
CA LEU A 211 5.11 20.28 11.51
C LEU A 211 5.62 21.55 10.82
N ALA A 212 6.92 21.66 10.67
CA ALA A 212 7.58 22.72 9.93
C ALA A 212 7.53 22.48 8.42
#